data_4c766b70535188ba1bb3419ac58a7f5f
#
_entry.id   4c766b70535188ba1bb3419ac58a7f5f
#
_cell.length_a   1.000
_cell.length_b   1.000
_cell.length_c   1.000
_cell.angle_alpha   90.00
_cell.angle_beta   90.00
_cell.angle_gamma   90.00
#
_symmetry.space_group_name_H-M   'P 1'
#
loop_
_entity.id
_entity.type
_entity.pdbx_description
1 polymer ?
#
loop_
_entity_poly.entity_id
_entity_poly.type
_entity_poly.pdbx_seq_one_letter_code
_entity_poly.pdbx_strand_id
1 'polypeptide(L)'
;MQIAPIFHKVFRELYGEPCWNVKPGYGSFFTLEFGKPHLDVHEPTVASKDASRKVRRLLARRNIFVHGEWHLRIASCAWEVLSNGKHVGNGSTKPSMRRAADLLDGQKLIRFSFLPEKAWSVFEFDLGATLRTVPYDRKGE
;
A
#
# COMPACT_ATOMS: atom_id res chain seq x y z
N MET A 1 -15.45 5.00 -19.36
CA MET A 1 -16.01 5.74 -18.25
C MET A 1 -14.95 6.60 -17.57
N GLN A 2 -15.32 7.78 -17.15
CA GLN A 2 -14.38 8.71 -16.56
C GLN A 2 -14.21 8.46 -15.08
N ILE A 3 -12.97 8.56 -14.62
CA ILE A 3 -12.63 8.54 -13.20
C ILE A 3 -13.10 9.86 -12.59
N ALA A 4 -13.66 9.81 -11.38
CA ALA A 4 -14.03 11.04 -10.69
C ALA A 4 -12.84 12.00 -10.62
N PRO A 5 -13.05 13.31 -10.83
CA PRO A 5 -11.95 14.28 -10.86
C PRO A 5 -11.03 14.24 -9.62
N ILE A 6 -11.58 13.87 -8.46
CA ILE A 6 -10.80 13.78 -7.24
C ILE A 6 -9.69 12.72 -7.34
N PHE A 7 -9.94 11.59 -8.02
CA PHE A 7 -8.91 10.56 -8.19
C PHE A 7 -7.78 11.07 -9.08
N HIS A 8 -8.10 11.77 -10.16
CA HIS A 8 -7.07 12.38 -11.00
C HIS A 8 -6.23 13.39 -10.22
N LYS A 9 -6.87 14.20 -9.39
CA LYS A 9 -6.17 15.21 -8.60
C LYS A 9 -5.21 14.56 -7.61
N VAL A 10 -5.64 13.47 -6.96
CA VAL A 10 -4.81 12.77 -5.97
C VAL A 10 -3.64 12.06 -6.63
N PHE A 11 -3.88 11.28 -7.68
CA PHE A 11 -2.86 10.41 -8.26
C PHE A 11 -1.96 11.09 -9.29
N ARG A 12 -2.37 12.24 -9.82
CA ARG A 12 -1.57 12.96 -10.81
C ARG A 12 -0.17 13.26 -10.31
N GLU A 13 -0.03 13.65 -9.05
CA GLU A 13 1.25 13.99 -8.47
C GLU A 13 2.16 12.78 -8.28
N LEU A 14 1.60 11.59 -8.31
CA LEU A 14 2.38 10.36 -8.16
C LEU A 14 2.89 9.81 -9.48
N TYR A 15 2.34 10.27 -10.61
CA TYR A 15 2.74 9.74 -11.91
C TYR A 15 4.20 10.10 -12.21
N GLY A 16 4.98 9.08 -12.57
CA GLY A 16 6.41 9.22 -12.82
C GLY A 16 7.26 9.06 -11.57
N GLU A 17 6.64 8.97 -10.39
CA GLU A 17 7.38 8.75 -9.14
C GLU A 17 7.55 7.26 -8.88
N PRO A 18 8.79 6.82 -8.55
CA PRO A 18 8.97 5.44 -8.15
C PRO A 18 8.38 5.20 -6.76
N CYS A 19 7.75 4.05 -6.60
CA CYS A 19 7.38 3.62 -5.26
C CYS A 19 8.59 2.97 -4.58
N TRP A 20 8.67 3.10 -3.28
CA TRP A 20 9.77 2.54 -2.51
C TRP A 20 9.27 2.06 -1.15
N ASN A 21 10.10 1.25 -0.48
CA ASN A 21 9.75 0.64 0.80
C ASN A 21 8.39 -0.05 0.73
N VAL A 22 8.15 -0.76 -0.37
CA VAL A 22 6.91 -1.51 -0.57
C VAL A 22 6.95 -2.73 0.31
N LYS A 23 5.94 -2.89 1.15
CA LYS A 23 5.96 -3.99 2.14
C LYS A 23 4.59 -4.39 2.61
N PRO A 24 4.47 -5.66 3.08
CA PRO A 24 3.27 -6.09 3.79
C PRO A 24 3.12 -5.35 5.11
N GLY A 25 1.87 -5.10 5.48
CA GLY A 25 1.52 -4.59 6.79
C GLY A 25 0.82 -5.65 7.62
N TYR A 26 0.00 -5.21 8.56
CA TYR A 26 -0.82 -6.09 9.37
C TYR A 26 -1.90 -6.76 8.49
N GLY A 27 -2.12 -8.04 8.71
CA GLY A 27 -3.10 -8.79 7.93
C GLY A 27 -2.75 -8.78 6.44
N SER A 28 -3.66 -8.36 5.60
CA SER A 28 -3.45 -8.22 4.16
C SER A 28 -3.12 -6.78 3.74
N PHE A 29 -2.82 -5.91 4.70
CA PHE A 29 -2.45 -4.52 4.39
C PHE A 29 -1.15 -4.49 3.60
N PHE A 30 -1.07 -3.55 2.67
CA PHE A 30 0.04 -3.43 1.75
C PHE A 30 0.33 -1.95 1.57
N THR A 31 1.59 -1.55 1.73
CA THR A 31 1.94 -0.13 1.72
C THR A 31 3.04 0.18 0.73
N LEU A 32 2.91 1.35 0.11
CA LEU A 32 3.88 1.88 -0.83
C LEU A 32 4.18 3.35 -0.45
N GLU A 33 5.45 3.73 -0.47
CA GLU A 33 5.87 5.11 -0.26
C GLU A 33 6.22 5.75 -1.59
N PHE A 34 5.95 7.04 -1.72
CA PHE A 34 6.30 7.84 -2.90
C PHE A 34 6.90 9.17 -2.45
N GLY A 35 7.76 9.74 -3.28
CA GLY A 35 8.34 11.05 -3.02
C GLY A 35 9.54 11.01 -2.09
N LYS A 36 9.94 12.16 -1.60
CA LYS A 36 11.15 12.28 -0.78
C LYS A 36 10.96 11.64 0.58
N PRO A 37 11.94 10.87 1.04
CA PRO A 37 11.86 10.28 2.39
C PRO A 37 12.00 11.34 3.47
N HIS A 38 11.28 11.15 4.57
CA HIS A 38 11.43 11.95 5.77
C HIS A 38 11.23 11.07 7.01
N LEU A 39 11.74 11.53 8.13
CA LEU A 39 11.61 10.81 9.38
C LEU A 39 10.32 11.22 10.09
N ASP A 40 9.57 10.22 10.52
CA ASP A 40 8.40 10.40 11.35
C ASP A 40 8.78 9.92 12.75
N VAL A 41 8.92 10.87 13.68
CA VAL A 41 9.43 10.60 15.04
C VAL A 41 8.27 10.57 16.01
N HIS A 42 8.06 9.42 16.63
CA HIS A 42 7.04 9.23 17.66
C HIS A 42 7.73 9.28 19.02
N GLU A 43 7.47 10.34 19.79
CA GLU A 43 8.07 10.53 21.10
C GLU A 43 7.54 9.52 22.12
N PRO A 44 8.34 9.20 23.16
CA PRO A 44 7.89 8.27 24.19
C PRO A 44 6.61 8.78 24.86
N THR A 45 5.69 7.85 25.12
CA THR A 45 4.44 8.15 25.81
C THR A 45 4.18 7.10 26.88
N VAL A 46 3.29 7.44 27.82
CA VAL A 46 2.86 6.52 28.87
C VAL A 46 1.70 5.69 28.33
N ALA A 47 1.84 4.38 28.38
CA ALA A 47 0.79 3.46 27.95
C ALA A 47 -0.37 3.45 28.94
N SER A 48 -1.56 3.07 28.44
CA SER A 48 -2.71 2.88 29.32
C SER A 48 -2.45 1.75 30.30
N LYS A 49 -3.23 1.73 31.40
CA LYS A 49 -3.08 0.70 32.45
C LYS A 49 -3.31 -0.71 31.89
N ASP A 50 -4.16 -0.83 30.89
CA ASP A 50 -4.54 -2.12 30.30
C ASP A 50 -3.63 -2.55 29.17
N ALA A 51 -2.62 -1.76 28.83
CA ALA A 51 -1.72 -2.09 27.74
C ALA A 51 -0.84 -3.29 28.08
N SER A 52 -0.59 -4.13 27.06
CA SER A 52 0.32 -5.26 27.20
C SER A 52 1.74 -4.80 27.48
N ARG A 53 2.58 -5.71 28.00
CA ARG A 53 3.99 -5.41 28.21
C ARG A 53 4.68 -5.00 26.91
N LYS A 54 4.34 -5.65 25.82
CA LYS A 54 4.89 -5.33 24.50
C LYS A 54 4.56 -3.89 24.10
N VAL A 55 3.31 -3.49 24.26
CA VAL A 55 2.86 -2.13 23.93
C VAL A 55 3.53 -1.12 24.85
N ARG A 56 3.63 -1.41 26.15
CA ARG A 56 4.32 -0.51 27.10
C ARG A 56 5.77 -0.28 26.71
N ARG A 57 6.49 -1.33 26.33
CA ARG A 57 7.88 -1.21 25.89
C ARG A 57 8.00 -0.37 24.62
N LEU A 58 7.09 -0.56 23.68
CA LEU A 58 7.09 0.18 22.43
C LEU A 58 6.84 1.67 22.68
N LEU A 59 5.86 1.99 23.50
CA LEU A 59 5.49 3.39 23.77
C LEU A 59 6.50 4.09 24.69
N ALA A 60 7.27 3.34 25.48
CA ALA A 60 8.25 3.92 26.39
C ALA A 60 9.53 4.40 25.68
N ARG A 61 9.67 4.12 24.41
CA ARG A 61 10.85 4.49 23.61
C ARG A 61 10.47 5.40 22.47
N ARG A 62 11.44 6.13 21.95
CA ARG A 62 11.26 6.91 20.73
C ARG A 62 11.26 5.95 19.55
N ASN A 63 10.23 6.02 18.73
CA ASN A 63 10.10 5.20 17.52
C ASN A 63 10.25 6.10 16.31
N ILE A 64 11.11 5.70 15.38
CA ILE A 64 11.42 6.48 14.19
C ILE A 64 11.09 5.64 12.98
N PHE A 65 10.24 6.19 12.12
CA PHE A 65 9.82 5.55 10.86
C PHE A 65 10.22 6.44 9.70
N VAL A 66 10.47 5.83 8.55
CA VAL A 66 10.77 6.56 7.32
C VAL A 66 9.55 6.47 6.42
N HIS A 67 9.02 7.62 6.04
CA HIS A 67 7.88 7.72 5.13
C HIS A 67 8.22 8.64 3.96
N GLY A 68 7.54 8.44 2.82
CA GLY A 68 7.61 9.37 1.72
C GLY A 68 6.66 10.54 1.90
N GLU A 69 6.70 11.47 0.97
CA GLU A 69 5.73 12.57 0.92
C GLU A 69 4.30 12.03 0.76
N TRP A 70 4.16 10.88 0.12
CA TRP A 70 2.90 10.19 -0.11
C TRP A 70 3.02 8.76 0.40
N HIS A 71 2.01 8.34 1.11
CA HIS A 71 1.91 6.98 1.67
C HIS A 71 0.62 6.36 1.17
N LEU A 72 0.73 5.32 0.34
CA LEU A 72 -0.44 4.59 -0.15
C LEU A 72 -0.58 3.30 0.64
N ARG A 73 -1.72 3.13 1.28
CA ARG A 73 -2.05 1.91 2.01
C ARG A 73 -3.22 1.21 1.35
N ILE A 74 -3.03 -0.03 0.99
CA ILE A 74 -4.09 -0.89 0.49
C ILE A 74 -4.61 -1.69 1.69
N ALA A 75 -5.87 -1.51 2.02
CA ALA A 75 -6.48 -2.10 3.21
C ALA A 75 -7.95 -2.39 2.98
N SER A 76 -8.46 -3.40 3.67
CA SER A 76 -9.89 -3.75 3.68
C SER A 76 -10.44 -4.12 2.31
N CYS A 77 -9.59 -4.72 1.47
CA CYS A 77 -9.98 -5.22 0.16
C CYS A 77 -9.06 -6.36 -0.23
N ALA A 78 -9.48 -7.14 -1.22
CA ALA A 78 -8.59 -8.09 -1.86
C ALA A 78 -7.71 -7.35 -2.86
N TRP A 79 -6.48 -7.82 -3.07
CA TRP A 79 -5.58 -7.22 -4.04
C TRP A 79 -4.64 -8.26 -4.63
N GLU A 80 -4.12 -7.95 -5.81
CA GLU A 80 -3.13 -8.79 -6.47
C GLU A 80 -2.17 -7.94 -7.28
N VAL A 81 -0.98 -8.48 -7.50
CA VAL A 81 0.05 -7.87 -8.34
C VAL A 81 0.37 -8.82 -9.47
N LEU A 82 0.40 -8.27 -10.69
CA LEU A 82 0.74 -9.00 -11.90
C LEU A 82 1.99 -8.38 -12.52
N SER A 83 2.74 -9.19 -13.25
CA SER A 83 3.87 -8.73 -14.07
C SER A 83 3.58 -9.15 -15.51
N ASN A 84 3.38 -8.15 -16.38
CA ASN A 84 3.02 -8.39 -17.78
C ASN A 84 1.86 -9.37 -17.91
N GLY A 85 0.84 -9.20 -17.07
CA GLY A 85 -0.37 -10.00 -17.08
C GLY A 85 -0.29 -11.31 -16.31
N LYS A 86 0.87 -11.68 -15.77
CA LYS A 86 1.04 -12.92 -15.00
C LYS A 86 1.00 -12.63 -13.52
N HIS A 87 0.24 -13.43 -12.78
CA HIS A 87 0.11 -13.29 -11.34
C HIS A 87 1.45 -13.49 -10.63
N VAL A 88 1.80 -12.58 -9.71
CA VAL A 88 3.03 -12.64 -8.93
C VAL A 88 2.74 -12.86 -7.45
N GLY A 89 1.77 -12.12 -6.90
CA GLY A 89 1.40 -12.26 -5.51
C GLY A 89 0.09 -11.56 -5.18
N ASN A 90 -0.43 -11.84 -3.99
CA ASN A 90 -1.68 -11.26 -3.51
C ASN A 90 -1.65 -11.19 -1.98
N GLY A 91 -2.75 -10.74 -1.39
CA GLY A 91 -2.84 -10.56 0.06
C GLY A 91 -3.12 -11.82 0.86
N SER A 92 -3.08 -13.02 0.26
CA SER A 92 -3.48 -14.26 0.93
C SER A 92 -2.48 -14.77 1.97
N THR A 93 -1.18 -14.62 1.70
CA THR A 93 -0.11 -15.07 2.60
C THR A 93 1.02 -14.05 2.63
N LYS A 94 1.80 -14.04 3.70
CA LYS A 94 2.95 -13.13 3.79
C LYS A 94 4.00 -13.40 2.72
N PRO A 95 4.36 -14.66 2.40
CA PRO A 95 5.29 -14.90 1.28
C PRO A 95 4.78 -14.36 -0.06
N SER A 96 3.48 -14.53 -0.34
CA SER A 96 2.86 -13.98 -1.56
C SER A 96 2.94 -12.46 -1.58
N MET A 97 2.66 -11.83 -0.44
CA MET A 97 2.74 -10.37 -0.30
C MET A 97 4.16 -9.86 -0.53
N ARG A 98 5.17 -10.57 -0.03
CA ARG A 98 6.57 -10.19 -0.22
C ARG A 98 7.00 -10.28 -1.67
N ARG A 99 6.55 -11.31 -2.40
CA ARG A 99 6.83 -11.41 -3.83
C ARG A 99 6.26 -10.23 -4.59
N ALA A 100 5.04 -9.84 -4.24
CA ALA A 100 4.39 -8.67 -4.84
C ALA A 100 5.18 -7.39 -4.52
N ALA A 101 5.60 -7.22 -3.27
CA ALA A 101 6.36 -6.06 -2.84
C ALA A 101 7.71 -5.97 -3.56
N ASP A 102 8.41 -7.08 -3.67
CA ASP A 102 9.72 -7.12 -4.32
C ASP A 102 9.63 -6.74 -5.80
N LEU A 103 8.55 -7.16 -6.46
CA LEU A 103 8.34 -6.78 -7.86
C LEU A 103 8.06 -5.28 -8.00
N LEU A 104 7.18 -4.74 -7.16
CA LEU A 104 6.74 -3.35 -7.27
C LEU A 104 7.82 -2.35 -6.86
N ASP A 105 8.66 -2.70 -5.90
CA ASP A 105 9.59 -1.76 -5.30
C ASP A 105 10.51 -1.15 -6.35
N GLY A 106 10.51 0.17 -6.47
CA GLY A 106 11.29 0.91 -7.46
C GLY A 106 10.59 1.19 -8.78
N GLN A 107 9.43 0.59 -9.05
CA GLN A 107 8.71 0.88 -10.28
C GLN A 107 7.95 2.21 -10.15
N LYS A 108 7.85 2.93 -11.25
CA LYS A 108 7.15 4.22 -11.30
C LYS A 108 5.69 4.02 -11.62
N LEU A 109 4.83 4.68 -10.85
CA LEU A 109 3.39 4.70 -11.15
C LEU A 109 3.18 5.55 -12.41
N ILE A 110 2.52 4.99 -13.42
CA ILE A 110 2.26 5.69 -14.67
C ILE A 110 0.78 5.95 -14.93
N ARG A 111 -0.11 5.17 -14.32
CA ARG A 111 -1.54 5.37 -14.51
C ARG A 111 -2.34 4.74 -13.41
N PHE A 112 -3.40 5.42 -13.00
CA PHE A 112 -4.45 4.89 -12.14
C PHE A 112 -5.76 4.85 -12.91
N SER A 113 -6.51 3.77 -12.79
CA SER A 113 -7.83 3.62 -13.39
C SER A 113 -8.79 3.01 -12.38
N PHE A 114 -10.05 3.37 -12.50
CA PHE A 114 -11.11 2.76 -11.70
C PHE A 114 -12.17 2.21 -12.63
N LEU A 115 -12.54 0.93 -12.44
CA LEU A 115 -13.57 0.26 -13.23
C LEU A 115 -14.85 0.18 -12.38
N PRO A 116 -15.81 1.12 -12.58
CA PRO A 116 -16.96 1.23 -11.68
C PRO A 116 -17.85 0.00 -11.65
N GLU A 117 -18.00 -0.68 -12.78
CA GLU A 117 -18.86 -1.87 -12.86
C GLU A 117 -18.41 -2.97 -11.94
N LYS A 118 -17.12 -3.08 -11.72
CA LYS A 118 -16.51 -4.11 -10.86
C LYS A 118 -15.99 -3.54 -9.55
N ALA A 119 -15.98 -2.21 -9.42
CA ALA A 119 -15.35 -1.48 -8.32
C ALA A 119 -13.88 -1.85 -8.14
N TRP A 120 -13.18 -2.08 -9.25
CA TRP A 120 -11.75 -2.39 -9.25
C TRP A 120 -10.93 -1.13 -9.38
N SER A 121 -9.87 -1.02 -8.59
CA SER A 121 -8.83 0.00 -8.78
C SER A 121 -7.63 -0.67 -9.43
N VAL A 122 -7.05 -0.01 -10.43
CA VAL A 122 -5.93 -0.57 -11.20
C VAL A 122 -4.80 0.45 -11.24
N PHE A 123 -3.64 0.08 -10.70
CA PHE A 123 -2.43 0.89 -10.71
C PHE A 123 -1.44 0.25 -11.67
N GLU A 124 -1.03 0.99 -12.71
CA GLU A 124 -0.09 0.49 -13.71
C GLU A 124 1.26 1.16 -13.53
N PHE A 125 2.32 0.35 -13.60
CA PHE A 125 3.69 0.78 -13.35
C PHE A 125 4.54 0.62 -14.62
N ASP A 126 5.66 1.33 -14.68
CA ASP A 126 6.46 1.48 -15.91
C ASP A 126 7.24 0.21 -16.32
N LEU A 127 7.53 -0.68 -15.38
CA LEU A 127 8.30 -1.89 -15.69
C LEU A 127 7.42 -3.14 -15.77
N GLY A 128 6.14 -2.96 -16.05
CA GLY A 128 5.22 -4.05 -16.34
C GLY A 128 4.37 -4.52 -15.18
N ALA A 129 4.54 -3.97 -13.99
CA ALA A 129 3.72 -4.35 -12.85
C ALA A 129 2.34 -3.69 -12.92
N THR A 130 1.34 -4.42 -12.45
CA THR A 130 -0.01 -3.91 -12.23
C THR A 130 -0.45 -4.33 -10.84
N LEU A 131 -0.92 -3.37 -10.05
CA LEU A 131 -1.55 -3.63 -8.76
C LEU A 131 -3.05 -3.40 -8.93
N ARG A 132 -3.84 -4.41 -8.64
CA ARG A 132 -5.29 -4.34 -8.77
C ARG A 132 -5.93 -4.60 -7.42
N THR A 133 -6.85 -3.73 -7.02
CA THR A 133 -7.65 -3.94 -5.82
C THR A 133 -9.07 -4.33 -6.21
N VAL A 134 -9.65 -5.20 -5.41
CA VAL A 134 -10.97 -5.78 -5.66
C VAL A 134 -11.73 -5.74 -4.34
N PRO A 135 -12.97 -5.23 -4.32
CA PRO A 135 -13.74 -5.25 -3.07
C PRO A 135 -14.02 -6.68 -2.62
N TYR A 136 -14.12 -6.89 -1.32
CA TYR A 136 -14.56 -8.18 -0.82
C TYR A 136 -16.01 -8.45 -1.24
N ASP A 137 -16.28 -9.69 -1.64
CA ASP A 137 -17.63 -10.11 -1.94
C ASP A 137 -18.44 -10.17 -0.63
N ARG A 138 -19.52 -9.39 -0.57
CA ARG A 138 -20.37 -9.32 0.61
C ARG A 138 -21.04 -10.66 0.94
N LYS A 139 -21.22 -11.52 -0.03
CA LYS A 139 -21.81 -12.84 0.19
C LYS A 139 -20.77 -13.90 0.49
N GLY A 140 -19.59 -13.76 -0.04
CA GLY A 140 -18.51 -14.70 0.13
C GLY A 140 -17.59 -14.32 1.25
N GLU A 141 -17.84 -13.25 1.73
CA GLU A 141 -17.12 -12.64 2.83
C GLU A 141 -15.97 -13.45 3.42
#